data_d514ea97ffe6c1a9a8e710895337a60a
#
_entry.id   d514ea97ffe6c1a9a8e710895337a60a
#
_cell.length_a   1.000
_cell.length_b   1.000
_cell.length_c   1.000
_cell.angle_alpha   90.00
_cell.angle_beta   90.00
_cell.angle_gamma   90.00
#
_symmetry.space_group_name_H-M   'P 1'
#
loop_
_entity.id
_entity.type
_entity.pdbx_description
1 polymer ?
#
loop_
_entity_poly.entity_id
_entity_poly.type
_entity_poly.pdbx_seq_one_letter_code
_entity_poly.pdbx_strand_id
1 'polypeptide(L)'
;PEGDDFRAHGLYLTPGSAGVHTLYVVHHGVRESIEVFEVDARSTRPALTWVGCAIAPEPVGFNSVVALPDEGFVATSPRTGDVWEWHAASGWRQVPGSDDTAPNGLEISSDGRWLYVAGFAESKVTRLSRGQATVQKAVVALDFRPDNLRMSLDGSEIFAAGPGNIQTPRDTSQETSNVASIDPDTLAVQPIFEHPFIDGFAASTTAIQIGSEMWLGTYR
;
A
#
# COMPACT_ATOMS: atom_id res chain seq x y z
N PRO A 1 -10.38 -1.82 -19.32
CA PRO A 1 -9.09 -2.13 -19.95
C PRO A 1 -9.25 -3.34 -20.85
N GLU A 2 -8.80 -3.24 -22.08
CA GLU A 2 -8.92 -4.35 -23.04
C GLU A 2 -7.66 -5.22 -23.00
N GLY A 3 -7.86 -6.54 -22.80
CA GLY A 3 -6.94 -7.58 -23.19
C GLY A 3 -5.58 -7.60 -22.48
N ASP A 4 -4.54 -7.88 -23.27
CA ASP A 4 -3.18 -8.23 -22.81
C ASP A 4 -2.37 -7.07 -22.19
N ASP A 5 -2.92 -5.86 -22.16
CA ASP A 5 -2.25 -4.65 -21.63
C ASP A 5 -2.58 -4.33 -20.18
N PHE A 6 -3.35 -5.17 -19.49
CA PHE A 6 -3.66 -4.96 -18.08
C PHE A 6 -2.47 -5.36 -17.19
N ARG A 7 -1.84 -4.37 -16.56
CA ARG A 7 -0.67 -4.55 -15.69
C ARG A 7 -1.00 -4.08 -14.28
N ALA A 8 -1.49 -5.01 -13.46
CA ALA A 8 -1.80 -4.76 -12.06
C ALA A 8 -0.53 -4.59 -11.23
N HIS A 9 -0.56 -3.69 -10.25
CA HIS A 9 0.47 -3.50 -9.24
C HIS A 9 -0.15 -3.49 -7.84
N GLY A 10 -0.27 -2.32 -7.17
CA GLY A 10 -0.88 -2.22 -5.85
C GLY A 10 -2.37 -2.58 -5.85
N LEU A 11 -2.81 -3.30 -4.82
CA LEU A 11 -4.19 -3.77 -4.67
C LEU A 11 -4.74 -3.35 -3.31
N TYR A 12 -6.00 -2.92 -3.27
CA TYR A 12 -6.72 -2.67 -2.03
C TYR A 12 -8.16 -3.14 -2.12
N LEU A 13 -8.56 -4.05 -1.23
CA LEU A 13 -9.93 -4.55 -1.15
C LEU A 13 -10.65 -3.90 0.02
N THR A 14 -11.72 -3.18 -0.26
CA THR A 14 -12.62 -2.65 0.78
C THR A 14 -13.77 -3.62 0.99
N PRO A 15 -13.93 -4.17 2.22
CA PRO A 15 -15.07 -4.99 2.54
C PRO A 15 -16.38 -4.22 2.37
N GLY A 16 -17.33 -4.82 1.67
CA GLY A 16 -18.69 -4.30 1.53
C GLY A 16 -19.71 -5.19 2.23
N SER A 17 -20.98 -4.93 2.01
CA SER A 17 -22.09 -5.69 2.59
C SER A 17 -22.50 -6.85 1.73
N ALA A 18 -23.10 -7.90 2.33
CA ALA A 18 -23.71 -9.03 1.67
C ALA A 18 -22.80 -9.77 0.66
N GLY A 19 -21.49 -9.81 0.89
CA GLY A 19 -20.52 -10.50 0.04
C GLY A 19 -20.17 -9.76 -1.26
N VAL A 20 -20.49 -8.49 -1.34
CA VAL A 20 -20.07 -7.60 -2.45
C VAL A 20 -19.06 -6.61 -1.91
N HIS A 21 -17.89 -6.53 -2.55
CA HIS A 21 -16.74 -5.74 -2.12
C HIS A 21 -16.27 -4.82 -3.24
N THR A 22 -15.41 -3.86 -2.93
CA THR A 22 -14.76 -2.99 -3.93
C THR A 22 -13.26 -3.25 -3.95
N LEU A 23 -12.72 -3.52 -5.14
CA LEU A 23 -11.29 -3.69 -5.36
C LEU A 23 -10.74 -2.52 -6.16
N TYR A 24 -9.73 -1.88 -5.61
CA TYR A 24 -8.92 -0.86 -6.26
C TYR A 24 -7.62 -1.48 -6.75
N VAL A 25 -7.22 -1.16 -7.98
CA VAL A 25 -6.03 -1.73 -8.62
C VAL A 25 -5.22 -0.62 -9.27
N VAL A 26 -3.97 -0.47 -8.87
CA VAL A 26 -3.00 0.33 -9.63
C VAL A 26 -2.72 -0.36 -10.95
N HIS A 27 -2.84 0.36 -12.06
CA HIS A 27 -2.68 -0.15 -13.41
C HIS A 27 -1.63 0.65 -14.19
N HIS A 28 -0.65 -0.06 -14.79
CA HIS A 28 0.46 0.49 -15.58
C HIS A 28 0.41 0.15 -17.07
N GLY A 29 -0.73 -0.24 -17.62
CA GLY A 29 -0.85 -0.65 -19.02
C GLY A 29 -0.70 0.48 -20.03
N VAL A 30 -1.68 0.62 -20.90
CA VAL A 30 -1.74 1.68 -21.93
C VAL A 30 -1.82 3.07 -21.28
N ARG A 31 -2.32 3.14 -20.07
CA ARG A 31 -2.44 4.34 -19.24
C ARG A 31 -2.07 4.06 -17.80
N GLU A 32 -1.66 5.08 -17.10
CA GLU A 32 -1.49 5.05 -15.65
C GLU A 32 -2.83 5.40 -15.00
N SER A 33 -3.36 4.53 -14.12
CA SER A 33 -4.69 4.73 -13.53
C SER A 33 -4.90 3.90 -12.26
N ILE A 34 -5.91 4.27 -11.49
CA ILE A 34 -6.51 3.39 -10.49
C ILE A 34 -7.80 2.83 -11.10
N GLU A 35 -7.84 1.53 -11.31
CA GLU A 35 -8.99 0.79 -11.82
C GLU A 35 -9.84 0.31 -10.64
N VAL A 36 -11.16 0.41 -10.76
CA VAL A 36 -12.12 0.05 -9.71
C VAL A 36 -13.00 -1.09 -10.21
N PHE A 37 -13.07 -2.14 -9.39
CA PHE A 37 -13.90 -3.30 -9.65
C PHE A 37 -14.85 -3.57 -8.48
N GLU A 38 -16.05 -4.00 -8.81
CA GLU A 38 -16.91 -4.72 -7.88
C GLU A 38 -16.49 -6.19 -7.84
N VAL A 39 -16.37 -6.73 -6.62
CA VAL A 39 -16.05 -8.14 -6.36
C VAL A 39 -17.28 -8.79 -5.75
N ASP A 40 -17.98 -9.62 -6.51
CA ASP A 40 -19.06 -10.46 -6.00
C ASP A 40 -18.50 -11.79 -5.48
N ALA A 41 -18.38 -11.91 -4.15
CA ALA A 41 -17.86 -13.08 -3.46
C ALA A 41 -18.96 -13.99 -2.87
N ARG A 42 -20.21 -13.86 -3.31
CA ARG A 42 -21.35 -14.70 -2.83
C ARG A 42 -21.29 -16.13 -3.33
N SER A 43 -20.46 -16.41 -4.31
CA SER A 43 -20.22 -17.78 -4.81
C SER A 43 -18.79 -18.23 -4.49
N THR A 44 -18.53 -19.53 -4.64
CA THR A 44 -17.18 -20.12 -4.45
C THR A 44 -16.16 -19.63 -5.49
N ARG A 45 -16.63 -19.03 -6.57
CA ARG A 45 -15.79 -18.34 -7.58
C ARG A 45 -16.20 -16.88 -7.62
N PRO A 46 -15.45 -15.98 -6.99
CA PRO A 46 -15.74 -14.57 -7.05
C PRO A 46 -15.76 -14.05 -8.49
N ALA A 47 -16.71 -13.16 -8.78
CA ALA A 47 -16.80 -12.47 -10.06
C ALA A 47 -16.29 -11.03 -9.92
N LEU A 48 -15.58 -10.54 -10.94
CA LEU A 48 -15.10 -9.17 -11.02
C LEU A 48 -15.89 -8.44 -12.10
N THR A 49 -16.46 -7.30 -11.74
CA THR A 49 -17.10 -6.38 -12.69
C THR A 49 -16.35 -5.03 -12.65
N TRP A 50 -15.83 -4.60 -13.78
CA TRP A 50 -15.20 -3.29 -13.87
C TRP A 50 -16.24 -2.18 -13.71
N VAL A 51 -15.97 -1.24 -12.80
CA VAL A 51 -16.87 -0.11 -12.48
C VAL A 51 -16.41 1.16 -13.16
N GLY A 52 -15.09 1.41 -13.17
CA GLY A 52 -14.52 2.62 -13.74
C GLY A 52 -13.04 2.78 -13.38
N CYS A 53 -12.49 3.93 -13.72
CA CYS A 53 -11.11 4.25 -13.37
C CYS A 53 -10.91 5.75 -13.15
N ALA A 54 -9.83 6.10 -12.42
CA ALA A 54 -9.30 7.44 -12.34
C ALA A 54 -7.92 7.48 -12.99
N ILE A 55 -7.81 8.18 -14.13
CA ILE A 55 -6.55 8.31 -14.86
C ILE A 55 -5.63 9.25 -14.09
N ALA A 56 -4.36 8.86 -13.94
CA ALA A 56 -3.35 9.67 -13.29
C ALA A 56 -3.06 10.96 -14.08
N PRO A 57 -2.83 12.09 -13.40
CA PRO A 57 -2.30 13.27 -14.06
C PRO A 57 -0.81 13.06 -14.41
N GLU A 58 -0.37 13.56 -15.55
CA GLU A 58 1.06 13.54 -15.90
C GLU A 58 1.88 14.47 -14.96
N PRO A 59 3.04 14.07 -14.47
CA PRO A 59 3.80 12.84 -14.73
C PRO A 59 3.67 11.75 -13.64
N VAL A 60 2.54 11.68 -12.94
CA VAL A 60 2.30 10.77 -11.81
C VAL A 60 2.38 9.30 -12.26
N GLY A 61 2.99 8.47 -11.44
CA GLY A 61 3.06 7.01 -11.62
C GLY A 61 2.84 6.32 -10.28
N PHE A 62 1.72 5.59 -10.15
CA PHE A 62 1.28 5.04 -8.89
C PHE A 62 2.01 3.74 -8.50
N ASN A 63 2.04 3.43 -7.21
CA ASN A 63 2.55 2.16 -6.69
C ASN A 63 1.51 1.46 -5.80
N SER A 64 0.98 2.14 -4.80
CA SER A 64 0.00 1.62 -3.86
C SER A 64 -1.25 2.47 -3.83
N VAL A 65 -2.38 1.90 -3.42
CA VAL A 65 -3.66 2.58 -3.26
C VAL A 65 -4.37 2.09 -2.01
N VAL A 66 -5.08 3.00 -1.32
CA VAL A 66 -6.02 2.69 -0.23
C VAL A 66 -7.32 3.46 -0.42
N ALA A 67 -8.43 2.84 -0.07
CA ALA A 67 -9.73 3.50 -0.10
C ALA A 67 -9.89 4.49 1.08
N LEU A 68 -10.65 5.53 0.86
CA LEU A 68 -11.02 6.51 1.88
C LEU A 68 -12.40 6.20 2.48
N PRO A 69 -12.60 6.46 3.77
CA PRO A 69 -13.92 6.29 4.40
C PRO A 69 -14.94 7.32 3.93
N ASP A 70 -14.51 8.44 3.37
CA ASP A 70 -15.33 9.56 2.87
C ASP A 70 -15.50 9.56 1.34
N GLU A 71 -15.46 8.41 0.72
CA GLU A 71 -15.54 8.16 -0.73
C GLU A 71 -14.36 8.73 -1.52
N GLY A 72 -13.69 7.85 -2.22
CA GLY A 72 -12.45 8.16 -2.97
C GLY A 72 -11.33 7.24 -2.55
N PHE A 73 -10.11 7.63 -2.85
CA PHE A 73 -8.92 6.85 -2.53
C PHE A 73 -7.67 7.74 -2.52
N VAL A 74 -6.62 7.20 -1.92
CA VAL A 74 -5.28 7.80 -1.88
C VAL A 74 -4.31 6.84 -2.51
N ALA A 75 -3.36 7.34 -3.28
CA ALA A 75 -2.33 6.54 -3.95
C ALA A 75 -0.94 7.17 -3.81
N THR A 76 0.08 6.34 -3.68
CA THR A 76 1.48 6.75 -3.64
C THR A 76 2.05 6.87 -5.04
N SER A 77 2.89 7.88 -5.27
CA SER A 77 3.62 8.06 -6.53
C SER A 77 5.13 8.13 -6.28
N PRO A 78 5.85 7.01 -6.42
CA PRO A 78 7.32 7.02 -6.35
C PRO A 78 7.95 7.88 -7.44
N ARG A 79 7.27 8.06 -8.57
CA ARG A 79 7.79 8.88 -9.69
C ARG A 79 7.88 10.35 -9.37
N THR A 80 6.91 10.88 -8.62
CA THR A 80 6.86 12.29 -8.20
C THR A 80 7.30 12.49 -6.75
N GLY A 81 7.43 11.40 -5.98
CA GLY A 81 7.92 11.42 -4.59
C GLY A 81 6.87 11.82 -3.56
N ASP A 82 5.59 11.72 -3.91
CA ASP A 82 4.46 12.22 -3.10
C ASP A 82 3.25 11.28 -3.09
N VAL A 83 2.19 11.71 -2.40
CA VAL A 83 0.92 10.99 -2.25
C VAL A 83 -0.19 11.83 -2.85
N TRP A 84 -1.10 11.17 -3.56
CA TRP A 84 -2.21 11.78 -4.29
C TRP A 84 -3.55 11.26 -3.81
N GLU A 85 -4.48 12.16 -3.58
CA GLU A 85 -5.86 11.89 -3.19
C GLU A 85 -6.81 12.18 -4.33
N TRP A 86 -7.78 11.29 -4.55
CA TRP A 86 -8.81 11.44 -5.57
C TRP A 86 -10.22 11.34 -5.00
N HIS A 87 -11.08 12.24 -5.45
CA HIS A 87 -12.53 12.19 -5.24
C HIS A 87 -13.26 12.48 -6.55
N ALA A 88 -14.43 11.86 -6.75
CA ALA A 88 -15.21 12.03 -7.97
C ALA A 88 -15.58 13.51 -8.26
N ALA A 89 -15.85 14.30 -7.24
CA ALA A 89 -16.24 15.71 -7.39
C ALA A 89 -15.07 16.66 -7.66
N SER A 90 -13.83 16.34 -7.22
CA SER A 90 -12.68 17.26 -7.27
C SER A 90 -11.50 16.75 -8.10
N GLY A 91 -11.52 15.49 -8.51
CA GLY A 91 -10.39 14.87 -9.19
C GLY A 91 -9.18 14.67 -8.27
N TRP A 92 -7.99 14.59 -8.86
CA TRP A 92 -6.73 14.39 -8.15
C TRP A 92 -6.22 15.66 -7.47
N ARG A 93 -5.67 15.49 -6.27
CA ARG A 93 -4.95 16.51 -5.51
C ARG A 93 -3.77 15.88 -4.80
N GLN A 94 -2.65 16.57 -4.77
CA GLN A 94 -1.51 16.17 -3.95
C GLN A 94 -1.87 16.32 -2.45
N VAL A 95 -1.52 15.34 -1.64
CA VAL A 95 -1.71 15.40 -0.19
C VAL A 95 -0.66 16.36 0.40
N PRO A 96 -1.06 17.42 1.11
CA PRO A 96 -0.11 18.37 1.69
C PRO A 96 0.91 17.71 2.62
N GLY A 97 2.19 18.03 2.46
CA GLY A 97 3.30 17.51 3.26
C GLY A 97 3.72 16.09 2.92
N SER A 98 3.19 15.50 1.84
CA SER A 98 3.58 14.17 1.38
C SER A 98 4.85 14.13 0.55
N ASP A 99 5.32 15.27 0.08
CA ASP A 99 6.64 15.43 -0.47
C ASP A 99 7.70 14.95 0.54
N ASP A 100 8.79 14.35 0.07
CA ASP A 100 9.85 13.84 0.97
C ASP A 100 9.45 12.57 1.79
N THR A 101 8.44 11.83 1.33
CA THR A 101 8.08 10.55 1.96
C THR A 101 8.80 9.34 1.32
N ALA A 102 9.41 9.51 0.15
CA ALA A 102 9.99 8.44 -0.67
C ALA A 102 9.01 7.26 -0.87
N PRO A 103 7.76 7.53 -1.29
CA PRO A 103 6.60 6.67 -1.08
C PRO A 103 6.66 5.41 -1.92
N ASN A 104 6.28 4.28 -1.30
CA ASN A 104 6.02 3.00 -1.92
C ASN A 104 4.64 2.51 -1.45
N GLY A 105 4.56 1.66 -0.44
CA GLY A 105 3.32 1.20 0.15
C GLY A 105 2.58 2.28 0.95
N LEU A 106 1.30 2.08 1.14
CA LEU A 106 0.41 3.01 1.82
C LEU A 106 -0.62 2.27 2.67
N GLU A 107 -0.96 2.86 3.83
CA GLU A 107 -2.09 2.44 4.66
C GLU A 107 -2.78 3.67 5.27
N ILE A 108 -3.99 3.49 5.78
CA ILE A 108 -4.80 4.57 6.35
C ILE A 108 -5.41 4.15 7.69
N SER A 109 -5.52 5.09 8.63
CA SER A 109 -6.28 4.86 9.86
C SER A 109 -7.77 4.68 9.58
N SER A 110 -8.46 3.93 10.44
CA SER A 110 -9.89 3.62 10.27
C SER A 110 -10.78 4.87 10.21
N ASP A 111 -10.36 5.95 10.85
CA ASP A 111 -11.06 7.25 10.83
C ASP A 111 -10.65 8.15 9.64
N GLY A 112 -9.74 7.70 8.79
CA GLY A 112 -9.27 8.40 7.59
C GLY A 112 -8.42 9.64 7.85
N ARG A 113 -7.98 9.88 9.10
CA ARG A 113 -7.23 11.10 9.47
C ARG A 113 -5.73 10.96 9.36
N TRP A 114 -5.21 9.74 9.32
CA TRP A 114 -3.79 9.46 9.26
C TRP A 114 -3.46 8.54 8.08
N LEU A 115 -2.48 8.95 7.31
CA LEU A 115 -1.85 8.12 6.28
C LEU A 115 -0.51 7.61 6.83
N TYR A 116 -0.20 6.36 6.54
CA TYR A 116 1.09 5.72 6.84
C TYR A 116 1.74 5.37 5.52
N VAL A 117 2.91 5.93 5.26
CA VAL A 117 3.61 5.81 3.98
C VAL A 117 4.90 5.05 4.18
N ALA A 118 5.05 3.93 3.50
CA ALA A 118 6.30 3.19 3.45
C ALA A 118 7.29 3.93 2.55
N GLY A 119 8.39 4.37 3.14
CA GLY A 119 9.51 5.01 2.45
C GLY A 119 10.59 3.97 2.13
N PHE A 120 10.39 3.21 1.04
CA PHE A 120 11.24 2.08 0.68
C PHE A 120 12.72 2.45 0.56
N ALA A 121 13.05 3.53 -0.17
CA ALA A 121 14.42 3.93 -0.41
C ALA A 121 15.15 4.42 0.87
N GLU A 122 14.40 4.84 1.87
CA GLU A 122 14.93 5.47 3.09
C GLU A 122 14.71 4.62 4.35
N SER A 123 14.20 3.39 4.20
CA SER A 123 13.96 2.47 5.33
C SER A 123 13.19 3.13 6.47
N LYS A 124 12.06 3.77 6.14
CA LYS A 124 11.24 4.50 7.10
C LYS A 124 9.75 4.28 6.88
N VAL A 125 8.95 4.54 7.91
CA VAL A 125 7.51 4.76 7.77
C VAL A 125 7.19 6.17 8.23
N THR A 126 6.44 6.91 7.42
CA THR A 126 5.97 8.27 7.73
C THR A 126 4.49 8.22 8.05
N ARG A 127 4.10 8.70 9.24
CA ARG A 127 2.71 9.04 9.57
C ARG A 127 2.45 10.49 9.19
N LEU A 128 1.41 10.72 8.41
CA LEU A 128 1.05 12.02 7.87
C LEU A 128 -0.44 12.31 8.14
N SER A 129 -0.77 13.49 8.68
CA SER A 129 -2.16 13.88 8.89
C SER A 129 -2.85 14.22 7.56
N ARG A 130 -4.12 13.79 7.43
CA ARG A 130 -4.97 14.08 6.27
C ARG A 130 -6.10 15.05 6.66
N GLY A 131 -6.39 16.02 5.79
CA GLY A 131 -7.53 16.94 5.94
C GLY A 131 -7.39 17.98 7.06
N GLN A 132 -6.21 18.09 7.69
CA GLN A 132 -5.97 19.07 8.76
C GLN A 132 -5.37 20.36 8.22
N ALA A 133 -5.77 21.50 8.79
CA ALA A 133 -5.25 22.82 8.40
C ALA A 133 -3.73 22.94 8.60
N THR A 134 -3.20 22.30 9.64
CA THR A 134 -1.76 22.18 9.90
C THR A 134 -1.34 20.74 9.74
N VAL A 135 -0.44 20.49 8.81
CA VAL A 135 0.09 19.16 8.56
C VAL A 135 0.90 18.69 9.77
N GLN A 136 0.57 17.50 10.27
CA GLN A 136 1.35 16.81 11.29
C GLN A 136 2.07 15.64 10.63
N LYS A 137 3.36 15.50 10.88
CA LYS A 137 4.23 14.48 10.31
C LYS A 137 5.11 13.86 11.40
N ALA A 138 5.16 12.55 11.45
CA ALA A 138 6.06 11.80 12.32
C ALA A 138 6.69 10.67 11.50
N VAL A 139 7.93 10.31 11.83
CA VAL A 139 8.71 9.33 11.09
C VAL A 139 9.33 8.33 12.05
N VAL A 140 9.31 7.05 11.66
CA VAL A 140 10.04 5.99 12.33
C VAL A 140 10.94 5.25 11.33
N ALA A 141 12.18 4.98 11.73
CA ALA A 141 13.12 4.18 10.94
C ALA A 141 12.88 2.68 11.15
N LEU A 142 13.17 1.90 10.12
CA LEU A 142 13.17 0.44 10.14
C LEU A 142 14.56 -0.09 9.76
N ASP A 143 14.87 -1.32 10.17
CA ASP A 143 16.14 -1.99 9.82
C ASP A 143 16.09 -2.66 8.44
N PHE A 144 14.96 -2.55 7.74
CA PHE A 144 14.73 -3.07 6.41
C PHE A 144 13.99 -2.02 5.55
N ARG A 145 13.84 -2.27 4.25
CA ARG A 145 13.12 -1.38 3.34
C ARG A 145 11.65 -1.76 3.28
N PRO A 146 10.73 -1.00 3.92
CA PRO A 146 9.31 -1.32 3.89
C PRO A 146 8.75 -1.15 2.48
N ASP A 147 8.16 -2.20 1.93
CA ASP A 147 7.51 -2.19 0.63
C ASP A 147 6.02 -1.83 0.80
N ASN A 148 5.23 -2.71 1.42
CA ASN A 148 3.83 -2.42 1.70
C ASN A 148 3.50 -2.46 3.19
N LEU A 149 2.42 -1.77 3.52
CA LEU A 149 1.83 -1.69 4.85
C LEU A 149 0.44 -2.32 4.84
N ARG A 150 0.04 -2.94 5.96
CA ARG A 150 -1.33 -3.41 6.17
C ARG A 150 -1.74 -3.20 7.62
N MET A 151 -2.88 -2.54 7.82
CA MET A 151 -3.51 -2.42 9.13
C MET A 151 -4.07 -3.77 9.58
N SER A 152 -3.87 -4.12 10.85
CA SER A 152 -4.59 -5.23 11.48
C SER A 152 -6.10 -5.01 11.45
N LEU A 153 -6.89 -6.09 11.51
CA LEU A 153 -8.36 -5.99 11.41
C LEU A 153 -8.99 -5.14 12.52
N ASP A 154 -8.37 -5.10 13.69
CA ASP A 154 -8.81 -4.30 14.84
C ASP A 154 -8.21 -2.89 14.86
N GLY A 155 -7.34 -2.57 13.93
CA GLY A 155 -6.69 -1.26 13.81
C GLY A 155 -5.59 -0.99 14.83
N SER A 156 -5.18 -1.99 15.61
CA SER A 156 -4.20 -1.81 16.69
C SER A 156 -2.75 -1.85 16.23
N GLU A 157 -2.47 -2.40 15.05
CA GLU A 157 -1.12 -2.59 14.52
C GLU A 157 -1.07 -2.33 13.01
N ILE A 158 0.09 -1.89 12.53
CA ILE A 158 0.41 -1.81 11.11
C ILE A 158 1.54 -2.81 10.85
N PHE A 159 1.30 -3.77 9.97
CA PHE A 159 2.32 -4.69 9.51
C PHE A 159 3.07 -4.06 8.34
N ALA A 160 4.36 -3.79 8.54
CA ALA A 160 5.28 -3.34 7.50
C ALA A 160 6.09 -4.54 7.02
N ALA A 161 6.02 -4.87 5.74
CA ALA A 161 6.79 -5.94 5.14
C ALA A 161 7.77 -5.40 4.10
N GLY A 162 8.93 -6.03 3.99
CA GLY A 162 9.90 -5.63 2.98
C GLY A 162 11.21 -6.41 3.05
N PRO A 163 12.07 -6.27 2.02
CA PRO A 163 13.39 -6.85 2.00
C PRO A 163 14.35 -6.14 2.95
N GLY A 164 15.16 -6.93 3.64
CA GLY A 164 16.30 -6.47 4.42
C GLY A 164 17.61 -6.91 3.81
N ASN A 165 18.72 -6.49 4.43
CA ASN A 165 20.09 -6.88 4.07
C ASN A 165 20.44 -6.73 2.57
N ILE A 166 19.90 -5.70 1.92
CA ILE A 166 20.15 -5.43 0.49
C ILE A 166 21.57 -4.89 0.34
N GLN A 167 22.48 -5.74 -0.13
CA GLN A 167 23.88 -5.38 -0.36
C GLN A 167 24.05 -4.59 -1.67
N THR A 168 23.48 -5.09 -2.75
CA THR A 168 23.46 -4.41 -4.05
C THR A 168 22.18 -4.76 -4.83
N PRO A 169 21.75 -3.92 -5.78
CA PRO A 169 20.58 -4.25 -6.60
C PRO A 169 20.70 -5.51 -7.47
N ARG A 170 21.90 -6.06 -7.59
CA ARG A 170 22.18 -7.23 -8.44
C ARG A 170 22.47 -8.51 -7.66
N ASP A 171 22.85 -8.39 -6.38
CA ASP A 171 23.09 -9.53 -5.50
C ASP A 171 21.99 -9.62 -4.45
N THR A 172 21.07 -10.53 -4.68
CA THR A 172 19.89 -10.76 -3.82
C THR A 172 20.08 -11.98 -2.92
N SER A 173 21.23 -12.66 -3.00
CA SER A 173 21.51 -13.90 -2.26
C SER A 173 21.55 -13.72 -0.74
N GLN A 174 21.70 -12.49 -0.27
CA GLN A 174 21.72 -12.13 1.15
C GLN A 174 20.46 -11.37 1.59
N GLU A 175 19.51 -11.12 0.69
CA GLU A 175 18.27 -10.46 1.05
C GLU A 175 17.49 -11.30 2.06
N THR A 176 16.88 -10.63 3.02
CA THR A 176 15.97 -11.24 3.99
C THR A 176 14.54 -10.79 3.71
N SER A 177 13.58 -11.61 4.13
CA SER A 177 12.18 -11.23 4.20
C SER A 177 11.88 -10.77 5.63
N ASN A 178 11.38 -9.56 5.79
CA ASN A 178 11.15 -8.96 7.10
C ASN A 178 9.72 -8.51 7.27
N VAL A 179 9.20 -8.62 8.50
CA VAL A 179 7.95 -7.98 8.92
C VAL A 179 8.15 -7.36 10.29
N ALA A 180 7.69 -6.13 10.45
CA ALA A 180 7.57 -5.46 11.73
C ALA A 180 6.11 -5.08 11.99
N SER A 181 5.70 -5.13 13.25
CA SER A 181 4.51 -4.48 13.75
C SER A 181 4.86 -3.06 14.17
N ILE A 182 3.99 -2.12 13.84
CA ILE A 182 4.13 -0.70 14.20
C ILE A 182 2.83 -0.27 14.88
N ASP A 183 2.94 0.28 16.08
CA ASP A 183 1.81 0.90 16.76
C ASP A 183 1.40 2.18 16.01
N PRO A 184 0.15 2.33 15.57
CA PRO A 184 -0.27 3.44 14.72
C PRO A 184 -0.22 4.81 15.42
N ASP A 185 -0.34 4.84 16.74
CA ASP A 185 -0.37 6.08 17.53
C ASP A 185 1.01 6.55 17.96
N THR A 186 1.82 5.62 18.47
CA THR A 186 3.15 5.94 19.04
C THR A 186 4.28 5.77 18.04
N LEU A 187 4.06 5.03 16.95
CA LEU A 187 5.06 4.57 15.99
C LEU A 187 6.13 3.65 16.63
N ALA A 188 5.82 3.03 17.76
CA ALA A 188 6.69 2.00 18.33
C ALA A 188 6.78 0.81 17.38
N VAL A 189 8.01 0.38 17.09
CA VAL A 189 8.29 -0.72 16.16
C VAL A 189 8.67 -1.98 16.92
N GLN A 190 8.07 -3.11 16.53
CA GLN A 190 8.43 -4.43 17.03
C GLN A 190 8.71 -5.36 15.82
N PRO A 191 9.94 -5.84 15.62
CA PRO A 191 10.22 -6.89 14.65
C PRO A 191 9.47 -8.18 15.03
N ILE A 192 8.74 -8.78 14.06
CA ILE A 192 7.94 -9.99 14.28
C ILE A 192 8.36 -11.16 13.41
N PHE A 193 9.04 -10.90 12.30
CA PHE A 193 9.51 -11.93 11.39
C PHE A 193 10.76 -11.47 10.64
N GLU A 194 11.74 -12.37 10.56
CA GLU A 194 12.90 -12.25 9.68
C GLU A 194 13.27 -13.64 9.18
N HIS A 195 13.46 -13.77 7.88
CA HIS A 195 13.86 -15.03 7.26
C HIS A 195 14.89 -14.76 6.16
N PRO A 196 16.01 -15.52 6.12
CA PRO A 196 16.97 -15.42 5.03
C PRO A 196 16.36 -15.86 3.70
N PHE A 197 17.04 -15.52 2.61
CA PHE A 197 16.71 -15.98 1.26
C PHE A 197 16.62 -17.50 1.20
N ILE A 198 15.54 -18.01 0.59
CA ILE A 198 15.39 -19.40 0.16
C ILE A 198 14.82 -19.44 -1.26
N ASP A 199 15.12 -20.50 -2.02
CA ASP A 199 14.56 -20.68 -3.35
C ASP A 199 13.01 -20.72 -3.28
N GLY A 200 12.38 -19.87 -4.10
CA GLY A 200 10.93 -19.76 -4.17
C GLY A 200 10.29 -18.84 -3.13
N PHE A 201 11.08 -18.27 -2.20
CA PHE A 201 10.61 -17.24 -1.29
C PHE A 201 11.74 -16.31 -0.86
N ALA A 202 11.66 -15.06 -1.27
CA ALA A 202 12.61 -14.02 -0.90
C ALA A 202 11.97 -12.64 -0.96
N ALA A 203 12.53 -11.70 -0.20
CA ALA A 203 12.15 -10.29 -0.27
C ALA A 203 10.63 -10.11 -0.16
N SER A 204 10.03 -10.46 0.98
CA SER A 204 8.60 -10.24 1.23
C SER A 204 8.23 -8.78 0.92
N THR A 205 7.11 -8.59 0.23
CA THR A 205 6.63 -7.27 -0.16
C THR A 205 5.38 -6.85 0.59
N THR A 206 4.65 -7.80 1.14
CA THR A 206 3.44 -7.55 1.92
C THR A 206 3.25 -8.60 2.99
N ALA A 207 2.59 -8.22 4.07
CA ALA A 207 2.17 -9.12 5.14
C ALA A 207 0.72 -8.82 5.52
N ILE A 208 -0.09 -9.85 5.70
CA ILE A 208 -1.47 -9.73 6.18
C ILE A 208 -1.76 -10.80 7.21
N GLN A 209 -2.42 -10.43 8.29
CA GLN A 209 -2.88 -11.38 9.29
C GLN A 209 -4.25 -11.97 8.90
N ILE A 210 -4.34 -13.30 8.89
CA ILE A 210 -5.59 -14.03 8.65
C ILE A 210 -5.78 -15.03 9.81
N GLY A 211 -6.67 -14.70 10.71
CA GLY A 211 -6.82 -15.46 11.96
C GLY A 211 -5.55 -15.40 12.82
N SER A 212 -4.96 -16.54 13.13
CA SER A 212 -3.69 -16.64 13.87
C SER A 212 -2.45 -16.74 12.98
N GLU A 213 -2.60 -16.67 11.66
CA GLU A 213 -1.52 -16.82 10.71
C GLU A 213 -1.12 -15.47 10.09
N MET A 214 0.18 -15.30 9.81
CA MET A 214 0.72 -14.21 9.01
C MET A 214 1.00 -14.72 7.60
N TRP A 215 0.32 -14.17 6.62
CA TRP A 215 0.51 -14.49 5.22
C TRP A 215 1.43 -13.46 4.57
N LEU A 216 2.46 -13.93 3.89
CA LEU A 216 3.45 -13.09 3.24
C LEU A 216 3.36 -13.23 1.73
N GLY A 217 3.40 -12.10 1.03
CA GLY A 217 3.55 -12.05 -0.42
C GLY A 217 4.98 -11.68 -0.81
N THR A 218 5.42 -12.19 -1.95
CA THR A 218 6.71 -11.85 -2.55
C THR A 218 6.54 -11.65 -4.05
N TYR A 219 7.46 -10.92 -4.67
CA TYR A 219 7.52 -10.74 -6.13
C TYR A 219 8.51 -11.70 -6.82
N ARG A 220 9.14 -12.60 -6.06
CA ARG A 220 10.13 -13.59 -6.57
C ARG A 220 9.77 -15.00 -6.18
#